data_3ca20536cf4cb0286e7ac7dbd7e06456
#
_entry.id   3ca20536cf4cb0286e7ac7dbd7e06456
#
_cell.length_a   1.000
_cell.length_b   1.000
_cell.length_c   1.000
_cell.angle_alpha   90.00
_cell.angle_beta   90.00
_cell.angle_gamma   90.00
#
_symmetry.space_group_name_H-M   'P 1'
#
loop_
_entity.id
_entity.type
_entity.pdbx_description
1 polymer ?
#
loop_
_entity_poly.entity_id
_entity_poly.type
_entity_poly.pdbx_seq_one_letter_code
_entity_poly.pdbx_strand_id
1 'polypeptide(L)'
;MDDWYSAIAAESDLPPDVARQLCNIGFVVMPGPVIRGGCARLSEAYDRAVLTADPTDVSIRSSTRVHDFVNRGPEFDGVYIYPPVLAACCQIIGRPFKLSTMHARTLEPGAPAQPLHVDVQHEADGWPLVGFIIMVDGFLAENGATRFVRVRICCTAILASR
;
A
#
# COMPACT_ATOMS: atom_id res chain seq x y z
N MET A 1 -13.57 -22.32 -4.60
CA MET A 1 -12.20 -21.78 -4.68
C MET A 1 -12.07 -20.39 -4.06
N ASP A 2 -13.16 -19.83 -3.52
CA ASP A 2 -13.19 -18.45 -2.98
C ASP A 2 -13.28 -18.40 -1.44
N ASP A 3 -12.87 -19.49 -0.79
CA ASP A 3 -12.96 -19.67 0.66
C ASP A 3 -12.06 -18.66 1.43
N TRP A 4 -10.88 -18.39 0.87
CA TRP A 4 -9.93 -17.46 1.48
C TRP A 4 -10.46 -16.01 1.56
N TYR A 5 -11.14 -15.54 0.50
CA TYR A 5 -11.70 -14.19 0.46
C TYR A 5 -12.82 -14.05 1.49
N SER A 6 -13.73 -15.01 1.54
CA SER A 6 -14.82 -15.03 2.52
C SER A 6 -14.30 -15.08 3.95
N ALA A 7 -13.26 -15.88 4.21
CA ALA A 7 -12.62 -15.93 5.51
C ALA A 7 -12.00 -14.59 5.92
N ILE A 8 -11.19 -13.98 5.04
CA ILE A 8 -10.59 -12.67 5.31
C ILE A 8 -11.68 -11.61 5.47
N ALA A 9 -12.69 -11.58 4.60
CA ALA A 9 -13.76 -10.59 4.67
C ALA A 9 -14.60 -10.71 5.94
N ALA A 10 -14.81 -11.92 6.45
CA ALA A 10 -15.53 -12.16 7.70
C ALA A 10 -14.75 -11.74 8.96
N GLU A 11 -13.42 -11.87 8.92
CA GLU A 11 -12.53 -11.54 10.04
C GLU A 11 -11.97 -10.12 9.99
N SER A 12 -12.18 -9.42 8.87
CA SER A 12 -11.54 -8.15 8.56
C SER A 12 -12.48 -6.99 8.82
N ASP A 13 -12.44 -6.42 10.02
CA ASP A 13 -13.13 -5.16 10.31
C ASP A 13 -12.12 -4.00 10.38
N LEU A 14 -12.28 -3.04 9.47
CA LEU A 14 -11.66 -1.73 9.68
C LEU A 14 -12.41 -0.99 10.79
N PRO A 15 -11.71 -0.29 11.69
CA PRO A 15 -12.37 0.63 12.60
C PRO A 15 -13.34 1.56 11.84
N PRO A 16 -14.56 1.78 12.35
CA PRO A 16 -15.59 2.52 11.60
C PRO A 16 -15.20 3.95 11.19
N ASP A 17 -14.33 4.58 11.95
CA ASP A 17 -13.77 5.90 11.63
C ASP A 17 -12.76 5.83 10.49
N VAL A 18 -11.90 4.82 10.45
CA VAL A 18 -10.95 4.54 9.36
C VAL A 18 -11.70 4.25 8.06
N ALA A 19 -12.69 3.37 8.12
CA ALA A 19 -13.56 3.04 6.98
C ALA A 19 -14.25 4.28 6.42
N ARG A 20 -14.84 5.09 7.29
CA ARG A 20 -15.52 6.33 6.94
C ARG A 20 -14.56 7.36 6.34
N GLN A 21 -13.36 7.50 6.89
CA GLN A 21 -12.34 8.40 6.36
C GLN A 21 -11.92 7.96 4.96
N LEU A 22 -11.62 6.69 4.77
CA LEU A 22 -11.23 6.13 3.47
C LEU A 22 -12.29 6.42 2.41
N CYS A 23 -13.57 6.23 2.71
CA CYS A 23 -14.66 6.52 1.78
C CYS A 23 -14.84 8.01 1.47
N ASN A 24 -14.69 8.89 2.47
CA ASN A 24 -15.02 10.30 2.32
C ASN A 24 -13.89 11.12 1.69
N ILE A 25 -12.66 10.72 1.87
CA ILE A 25 -11.50 11.48 1.38
C ILE A 25 -10.52 10.68 0.53
N GLY A 26 -10.78 9.38 0.32
CA GLY A 26 -10.04 8.53 -0.59
C GLY A 26 -8.71 7.98 -0.05
N PHE A 27 -8.31 8.36 1.14
CA PHE A 27 -7.13 7.81 1.81
C PHE A 27 -7.25 7.90 3.33
N VAL A 28 -6.45 7.11 4.01
CA VAL A 28 -6.31 7.14 5.47
C VAL A 28 -4.86 6.86 5.84
N VAL A 29 -4.38 7.52 6.88
CA VAL A 29 -3.08 7.22 7.49
C VAL A 29 -3.35 6.49 8.80
N MET A 30 -2.71 5.35 8.98
CA MET A 30 -2.92 4.49 10.13
C MET A 30 -1.58 3.89 10.60
N PRO A 31 -1.50 3.39 11.83
CA PRO A 31 -0.31 2.65 12.27
C PRO A 31 0.00 1.50 11.32
N GLY A 32 1.27 1.33 10.98
CA GLY A 32 1.74 0.21 10.18
C GLY A 32 1.87 -1.09 10.98
N PRO A 33 2.23 -2.19 10.32
CA PRO A 33 2.49 -3.46 10.99
C PRO A 33 3.63 -3.33 12.00
N VAL A 34 3.52 -4.07 13.09
CA VAL A 34 4.63 -4.22 14.03
C VAL A 34 5.65 -5.19 13.40
N ILE A 35 6.72 -4.64 12.88
CA ILE A 35 7.79 -5.40 12.24
C ILE A 35 8.80 -5.83 13.29
N ARG A 36 9.17 -7.10 13.27
CA ARG A 36 10.23 -7.60 14.14
C ARG A 36 11.57 -6.91 13.84
N GLY A 37 12.06 -6.14 14.78
CA GLY A 37 13.24 -5.29 14.62
C GLY A 37 12.94 -3.87 14.12
N GLY A 38 11.65 -3.52 13.92
CA GLY A 38 11.20 -2.17 13.57
C GLY A 38 11.54 -1.71 12.15
N CYS A 39 11.30 -0.43 11.87
CA CYS A 39 11.58 0.17 10.56
C CYS A 39 13.07 0.11 10.17
N ALA A 40 13.97 0.17 11.14
CA ALA A 40 15.42 0.05 10.88
C ALA A 40 15.75 -1.28 10.18
N ARG A 41 15.13 -2.40 10.61
CA ARG A 41 15.34 -3.69 9.98
C ARG A 41 14.79 -3.75 8.55
N LEU A 42 13.66 -3.09 8.29
CA LEU A 42 13.14 -2.97 6.92
C LEU A 42 14.09 -2.15 6.04
N SER A 43 14.62 -1.05 6.56
CA SER A 43 15.59 -0.21 5.86
C SER A 43 16.85 -1.00 5.50
N GLU A 44 17.44 -1.70 6.47
CA GLU A 44 18.58 -2.57 6.22
C GLU A 44 18.30 -3.68 5.19
N ALA A 45 17.11 -4.28 5.26
CA ALA A 45 16.70 -5.30 4.28
C ALA A 45 16.52 -4.71 2.88
N TYR A 46 15.99 -3.49 2.79
CA TYR A 46 15.91 -2.74 1.54
C TYR A 46 17.30 -2.44 0.97
N ASP A 47 18.22 -1.92 1.78
CA ASP A 47 19.58 -1.61 1.32
C ASP A 47 20.30 -2.86 0.80
N ARG A 48 20.15 -3.99 1.49
CA ARG A 48 20.66 -5.29 1.00
C ARG A 48 20.03 -5.69 -0.32
N ALA A 49 18.70 -5.52 -0.45
CA ALA A 49 17.98 -5.84 -1.68
C ALA A 49 18.44 -4.98 -2.87
N VAL A 50 18.71 -3.69 -2.65
CA VAL A 50 19.27 -2.79 -3.67
C VAL A 50 20.66 -3.27 -4.12
N LEU A 51 21.52 -3.65 -3.16
CA LEU A 51 22.89 -4.10 -3.46
C LEU A 51 22.94 -5.44 -4.18
N THR A 52 21.96 -6.31 -3.98
CA THR A 52 21.95 -7.68 -4.51
C THR A 52 20.96 -7.89 -5.65
N ALA A 53 20.16 -6.88 -5.98
CA ALA A 53 19.19 -6.97 -7.08
C ALA A 53 19.88 -7.06 -8.44
N ASP A 54 19.29 -7.83 -9.35
CA ASP A 54 19.69 -7.79 -10.74
C ASP A 54 19.48 -6.35 -11.30
N PRO A 55 20.39 -5.83 -12.11
CA PRO A 55 20.25 -4.50 -12.71
C PRO A 55 18.92 -4.29 -13.45
N THR A 56 18.29 -5.34 -13.92
CA THR A 56 16.98 -5.29 -14.58
C THR A 56 15.83 -5.06 -13.60
N ASP A 57 16.02 -5.41 -12.33
CA ASP A 57 15.04 -5.20 -11.26
C ASP A 57 15.13 -3.82 -10.61
N VAL A 58 16.19 -3.07 -10.92
CA VAL A 58 16.42 -1.74 -10.37
C VAL A 58 16.15 -0.69 -11.44
N SER A 59 15.22 0.20 -11.13
CA SER A 59 14.95 1.37 -11.99
C SER A 59 15.48 2.62 -11.31
N ILE A 60 16.43 3.29 -11.93
CA ILE A 60 17.00 4.56 -11.46
C ILE A 60 16.63 5.66 -12.45
N ARG A 61 15.81 6.59 -11.99
CA ARG A 61 15.50 7.84 -12.71
C ARG A 61 15.67 9.00 -11.73
N SER A 62 14.56 9.53 -11.24
CA SER A 62 14.50 10.44 -10.10
C SER A 62 14.30 9.69 -8.75
N SER A 63 14.37 8.39 -8.78
CA SER A 63 14.26 7.50 -7.61
C SER A 63 14.91 6.17 -7.89
N THR A 64 15.49 5.56 -6.89
CA THR A 64 15.82 4.14 -6.91
C THR A 64 14.57 3.35 -6.59
N ARG A 65 14.18 2.44 -7.47
CA ARG A 65 13.05 1.54 -7.27
C ARG A 65 13.51 0.11 -7.44
N VAL A 66 13.25 -0.71 -6.44
CA VAL A 66 13.52 -2.15 -6.49
C VAL A 66 12.19 -2.88 -6.45
N HIS A 67 12.01 -3.83 -7.34
CA HIS A 67 10.81 -4.63 -7.49
C HIS A 67 10.88 -5.95 -6.73
N ASP A 68 9.73 -6.61 -6.66
CA ASP A 68 9.56 -7.99 -6.16
C ASP A 68 9.98 -8.20 -4.70
N PHE A 69 9.56 -7.29 -3.82
CA PHE A 69 9.85 -7.42 -2.39
C PHE A 69 9.15 -8.61 -1.71
N VAL A 70 8.17 -9.21 -2.34
CA VAL A 70 7.54 -10.46 -1.86
C VAL A 70 8.57 -11.59 -1.74
N ASN A 71 9.57 -11.60 -2.63
CA ASN A 71 10.59 -12.65 -2.71
C ASN A 71 11.96 -12.22 -2.15
N ARG A 72 12.07 -11.05 -1.51
CA ARG A 72 13.36 -10.51 -1.06
C ARG A 72 13.67 -10.71 0.41
N GLY A 73 12.86 -11.45 1.12
CA GLY A 73 13.12 -11.85 2.51
C GLY A 73 11.90 -11.80 3.40
N PRO A 74 11.93 -12.58 4.50
CA PRO A 74 10.80 -12.70 5.40
C PRO A 74 10.51 -11.42 6.21
N GLU A 75 11.42 -10.44 6.20
CA GLU A 75 11.22 -9.15 6.82
C GLU A 75 10.03 -8.39 6.22
N PHE A 76 9.69 -8.68 4.97
CA PHE A 76 8.62 -8.02 4.23
C PHE A 76 7.27 -8.73 4.34
N ASP A 77 7.21 -9.96 4.85
CA ASP A 77 5.99 -10.76 4.93
C ASP A 77 4.89 -10.03 5.71
N GLY A 78 5.22 -9.50 6.87
CA GLY A 78 4.27 -8.78 7.71
C GLY A 78 3.67 -7.52 7.09
N VAL A 79 4.22 -7.03 5.98
CA VAL A 79 3.75 -5.83 5.28
C VAL A 79 2.56 -6.17 4.39
N TYR A 80 2.68 -7.18 3.53
CA TYR A 80 1.63 -7.49 2.55
C TYR A 80 0.50 -8.37 3.09
N ILE A 81 0.72 -9.04 4.25
CA ILE A 81 -0.34 -9.77 4.96
C ILE A 81 -0.94 -8.98 6.13
N TYR A 82 -0.66 -7.69 6.23
CA TYR A 82 -1.13 -6.85 7.34
C TYR A 82 -2.67 -6.78 7.37
N PRO A 83 -3.35 -7.24 8.45
CA PRO A 83 -4.80 -7.39 8.44
C PRO A 83 -5.59 -6.13 8.07
N PRO A 84 -5.22 -4.92 8.55
CA PRO A 84 -5.93 -3.70 8.14
C PRO A 84 -5.82 -3.40 6.63
N VAL A 85 -4.71 -3.79 6.00
CA VAL A 85 -4.53 -3.67 4.54
C VAL A 85 -5.49 -4.61 3.81
N LEU A 86 -5.57 -5.86 4.26
CA LEU A 86 -6.49 -6.86 3.69
C LEU A 86 -7.95 -6.45 3.89
N ALA A 87 -8.29 -5.93 5.08
CA ALA A 87 -9.62 -5.39 5.36
C ALA A 87 -10.00 -4.23 4.42
N ALA A 88 -9.08 -3.30 4.18
CA ALA A 88 -9.29 -2.21 3.23
C ALA A 88 -9.51 -2.74 1.80
N CYS A 89 -8.75 -3.76 1.37
CA CYS A 89 -8.95 -4.41 0.08
C CYS A 89 -10.33 -5.06 -0.01
N CYS A 90 -10.75 -5.82 1.00
CA CYS A 90 -12.09 -6.44 1.03
C CYS A 90 -13.18 -5.39 0.92
N GLN A 91 -13.03 -4.26 1.63
CA GLN A 91 -14.04 -3.21 1.67
C GLN A 91 -14.12 -2.41 0.37
N ILE A 92 -13.00 -2.11 -0.26
CA ILE A 92 -12.93 -1.23 -1.45
C ILE A 92 -13.13 -2.02 -2.74
N ILE A 93 -12.47 -3.17 -2.89
CA ILE A 93 -12.55 -3.99 -4.09
C ILE A 93 -13.84 -4.81 -4.08
N GLY A 94 -14.26 -5.33 -2.91
CA GLY A 94 -15.53 -6.05 -2.73
C GLY A 94 -15.62 -7.41 -3.42
N ARG A 95 -14.51 -7.94 -3.93
CA ARG A 95 -14.40 -9.22 -4.63
C ARG A 95 -13.02 -9.84 -4.41
N PRO A 96 -12.79 -11.13 -4.74
CA PRO A 96 -11.46 -11.74 -4.66
C PRO A 96 -10.40 -10.92 -5.41
N PHE A 97 -9.26 -10.73 -4.76
CA PHE A 97 -8.15 -9.92 -5.27
C PHE A 97 -6.82 -10.67 -5.13
N LYS A 98 -5.77 -10.13 -5.70
CA LYS A 98 -4.40 -10.64 -5.57
C LYS A 98 -3.43 -9.49 -5.35
N LEU A 99 -2.28 -9.79 -4.76
CA LEU A 99 -1.16 -8.87 -4.75
C LEU A 99 -0.67 -8.66 -6.19
N SER A 100 -0.74 -7.43 -6.65
CA SER A 100 -0.31 -7.07 -8.01
C SER A 100 1.20 -6.84 -8.06
N THR A 101 1.71 -6.03 -7.14
CA THR A 101 3.13 -5.70 -7.06
C THR A 101 3.47 -5.24 -5.65
N MET A 102 4.69 -5.48 -5.24
CA MET A 102 5.31 -4.89 -4.08
C MET A 102 6.70 -4.40 -4.47
N HIS A 103 6.92 -3.10 -4.32
CA HIS A 103 8.22 -2.50 -4.59
C HIS A 103 8.57 -1.48 -3.51
N ALA A 104 9.85 -1.27 -3.29
CA ALA A 104 10.32 -0.20 -2.44
C ALA A 104 10.96 0.91 -3.29
N ARG A 105 10.94 2.12 -2.77
CA ARG A 105 11.37 3.31 -3.48
C ARG A 105 12.09 4.26 -2.55
N THR A 106 13.24 4.75 -2.99
CA THR A 106 13.98 5.87 -2.39
C THR A 106 14.04 7.02 -3.38
N LEU A 107 13.74 8.22 -2.92
CA LEU A 107 13.88 9.42 -3.75
C LEU A 107 15.31 9.94 -3.71
N GLU A 108 15.81 10.35 -4.86
CA GLU A 108 17.11 10.99 -4.97
C GLU A 108 17.02 12.47 -4.56
N PRO A 109 18.04 13.01 -3.90
CA PRO A 109 18.12 14.44 -3.61
C PRO A 109 17.92 15.29 -4.87
N GLY A 110 17.05 16.30 -4.80
CA GLY A 110 16.75 17.16 -5.93
C GLY A 110 15.85 16.55 -7.01
N ALA A 111 15.32 15.35 -6.78
CA ALA A 111 14.37 14.73 -7.69
C ALA A 111 13.12 15.61 -7.89
N PRO A 112 12.66 15.82 -9.14
CA PRO A 112 11.47 16.62 -9.38
C PRO A 112 10.23 15.92 -8.83
N ALA A 113 9.32 16.71 -8.27
CA ALA A 113 8.03 16.19 -7.80
C ALA A 113 7.22 15.61 -8.97
N GLN A 114 6.60 14.45 -8.76
CA GLN A 114 5.64 13.93 -9.73
C GLN A 114 4.40 14.83 -9.79
N PRO A 115 3.82 15.04 -10.99
CA PRO A 115 2.51 15.63 -11.11
C PRO A 115 1.48 14.78 -10.36
N LEU A 116 0.43 15.43 -9.87
CA LEU A 116 -0.71 14.70 -9.34
C LEU A 116 -1.35 13.86 -10.44
N HIS A 117 -1.59 12.60 -10.16
CA HIS A 117 -2.18 11.63 -11.09
C HIS A 117 -3.02 10.62 -10.32
N VAL A 118 -3.79 9.85 -11.03
CA VAL A 118 -4.47 8.67 -10.52
C VAL A 118 -3.84 7.44 -11.14
N ASP A 119 -3.56 6.43 -10.32
CA ASP A 119 -2.96 5.18 -10.80
C ASP A 119 -3.97 4.34 -11.58
N VAL A 120 -5.23 4.35 -11.16
CA VAL A 120 -6.33 3.61 -11.80
C VAL A 120 -7.62 4.42 -11.75
N GLN A 121 -8.50 4.18 -12.70
CA GLN A 121 -9.84 4.76 -12.70
C GLN A 121 -10.86 3.77 -12.14
N HIS A 122 -11.97 4.31 -11.63
CA HIS A 122 -13.10 3.51 -11.22
C HIS A 122 -13.72 2.82 -12.46
N GLU A 123 -13.94 1.52 -12.37
CA GLU A 123 -14.55 0.70 -13.41
C GLU A 123 -16.04 0.46 -13.14
N ALA A 124 -16.75 -0.12 -14.10
CA ALA A 124 -18.18 -0.39 -13.96
C ALA A 124 -18.51 -1.32 -12.78
N ASP A 125 -17.61 -2.21 -12.44
CA ASP A 125 -17.73 -3.19 -11.35
C ASP A 125 -16.99 -2.80 -10.07
N GLY A 126 -16.53 -1.55 -9.96
CA GLY A 126 -15.91 -0.98 -8.77
C GLY A 126 -14.44 -0.59 -8.94
N TRP A 127 -13.76 -0.42 -7.83
CA TRP A 127 -12.33 -0.10 -7.84
C TRP A 127 -11.50 -1.35 -8.13
N PRO A 128 -10.63 -1.32 -9.15
CA PRO A 128 -9.82 -2.49 -9.51
C PRO A 128 -8.58 -2.67 -8.63
N LEU A 129 -8.18 -1.63 -7.88
CA LEU A 129 -6.93 -1.62 -7.12
C LEU A 129 -7.05 -0.77 -5.86
N VAL A 130 -6.36 -1.22 -4.80
CA VAL A 130 -6.04 -0.43 -3.60
C VAL A 130 -4.53 -0.37 -3.48
N GLY A 131 -3.99 0.84 -3.37
CA GLY A 131 -2.57 1.09 -3.16
C GLY A 131 -2.24 1.33 -1.70
N PHE A 132 -1.09 0.85 -1.25
CA PHE A 132 -0.57 1.09 0.09
C PHE A 132 0.84 1.65 0.02
N ILE A 133 1.14 2.59 0.90
CA ILE A 133 2.48 3.13 1.09
C ILE A 133 2.88 2.88 2.54
N ILE A 134 3.87 2.04 2.74
CA ILE A 134 4.49 1.84 4.05
C ILE A 134 5.63 2.85 4.18
N MET A 135 5.49 3.74 5.13
CA MET A 135 6.49 4.77 5.40
C MET A 135 7.56 4.19 6.33
N VAL A 136 8.67 3.73 5.76
CA VAL A 136 9.83 3.22 6.51
C VAL A 136 10.56 4.39 7.16
N ASP A 137 10.73 5.48 6.40
CA ASP A 137 11.24 6.76 6.89
C ASP A 137 10.11 7.76 7.11
N GLY A 138 10.31 8.71 8.00
CA GLY A 138 9.32 9.77 8.24
C GLY A 138 9.07 10.62 7.01
N PHE A 139 7.82 10.85 6.67
CA PHE A 139 7.44 11.74 5.57
C PHE A 139 7.44 13.19 6.06
N LEU A 140 8.33 14.00 5.48
CA LEU A 140 8.48 15.42 5.76
C LEU A 140 8.27 16.24 4.48
N ALA A 141 7.93 17.51 4.64
CA ALA A 141 7.65 18.37 3.49
C ALA A 141 8.87 18.51 2.53
N GLU A 142 10.08 18.44 3.10
CA GLU A 142 11.34 18.64 2.41
C GLU A 142 12.00 17.36 1.88
N ASN A 143 11.47 16.17 2.22
CA ASN A 143 12.07 14.89 1.81
C ASN A 143 11.28 14.15 0.73
N GLY A 144 10.39 14.84 0.03
CA GLY A 144 9.65 14.27 -1.08
C GLY A 144 8.45 13.40 -0.68
N ALA A 145 7.85 13.69 0.49
CA ALA A 145 6.64 13.04 0.96
C ALA A 145 5.54 12.98 -0.10
N THR A 146 4.84 11.86 -0.19
CA THR A 146 3.71 11.70 -1.12
C THR A 146 2.59 12.67 -0.77
N ARG A 147 2.06 13.35 -1.77
CA ARG A 147 0.93 14.28 -1.65
C ARG A 147 -0.36 13.61 -2.11
N PHE A 148 -1.39 13.70 -1.30
CA PHE A 148 -2.70 13.18 -1.61
C PHE A 148 -3.71 14.31 -1.81
N VAL A 149 -4.57 14.17 -2.81
CA VAL A 149 -5.75 15.01 -2.98
C VAL A 149 -6.96 14.29 -2.38
N ARG A 150 -7.77 15.02 -1.64
CA ARG A 150 -9.02 14.47 -1.09
C ARG A 150 -10.00 14.22 -2.22
N VAL A 151 -10.42 12.98 -2.36
CA VAL A 151 -11.41 12.56 -3.35
C VAL A 151 -12.39 11.61 -2.67
N ARG A 152 -13.67 11.89 -2.78
CA ARG A 152 -14.68 10.96 -2.27
C ARG A 152 -14.72 9.72 -3.17
N ILE A 153 -14.45 8.56 -2.60
CA ILE A 153 -14.68 7.28 -3.25
C ILE A 153 -16.04 6.75 -2.81
N CYS A 154 -16.97 6.54 -3.74
CA CYS A 154 -18.26 5.95 -3.40
C CYS A 154 -18.09 4.47 -3.04
N CYS A 155 -18.07 4.16 -1.76
CA CYS A 155 -18.11 2.79 -1.26
C CYS A 155 -19.57 2.40 -1.05
N THR A 156 -20.23 1.88 -2.07
CA THR A 156 -21.66 1.48 -2.00
C THR A 156 -21.90 0.31 -1.04
N ALA A 157 -20.88 -0.44 -0.69
CA ALA A 157 -20.98 -1.64 0.15
C ALA A 157 -21.05 -1.39 1.67
N ILE A 158 -20.71 -0.18 2.14
CA ILE A 158 -20.55 0.07 3.59
C ILE A 158 -21.87 0.40 4.30
N LEU A 159 -22.91 0.76 3.56
CA LEU A 159 -24.17 1.22 4.16
C LEU A 159 -25.29 0.15 4.15
N ALA A 160 -25.04 -1.06 3.67
CA ALA A 160 -26.07 -2.06 3.46
C ALA A 160 -26.14 -3.17 4.51
N SER A 161 -25.35 -3.12 5.59
CA SER A 161 -25.45 -4.13 6.65
C SER A 161 -25.28 -3.52 8.03
N ARG A 162 -26.40 -2.99 8.58
CA ARG A 162 -26.85 -3.26 9.98
C ARG A 162 -28.17 -2.57 10.22
#